data_cbd3dbcacad8d36b00c2d434fe135873
#
_entry.id   cbd3dbcacad8d36b00c2d434fe135873
#
_cell.length_a   1.000
_cell.length_b   1.000
_cell.length_c   1.000
_cell.angle_alpha   90.00
_cell.angle_beta   90.00
_cell.angle_gamma   90.00
#
_symmetry.space_group_name_H-M   'P 1'
#
loop_
_entity.id
_entity.type
_entity.pdbx_description
1 polymer ?
#
loop_
_entity_poly.entity_id
_entity_poly.type
_entity_poly.pdbx_seq_one_letter_code
_entity_poly.pdbx_strand_id
1 'polypeptide(L)'
;MIETIYYEEGIKHHHRVEKILKRFSNARKISVDRYGEVFNRRNQNFRLQKLKPALILAKKHEGFVLPVPPGFGIGGTNNFYFSHMYNCMYDCRYCFLQGMYSSANYVLFVNYEDFEKEIETTIKRYTGDAITFFSGYDCDSLALESLTGFVAHMLPLFRKYPNTLLELRTKSIQSVPLNSVKTLDNCVVAYSLMPEEISTQIDTKAPSI
;
A
#
# COMPACT_ATOMS: atom_id res chain seq x y z
N MET A 1 6.83 -5.13 -16.02
CA MET A 1 5.79 -6.19 -16.06
C MET A 1 6.10 -7.20 -14.97
N ILE A 2 5.11 -7.69 -14.22
CA ILE A 2 5.31 -8.72 -13.17
C ILE A 2 5.41 -10.07 -13.87
N GLU A 3 6.58 -10.70 -13.77
CA GLU A 3 6.87 -12.01 -14.41
C GLU A 3 6.75 -13.18 -13.42
N THR A 4 6.80 -12.90 -12.10
CA THR A 4 6.72 -13.91 -11.04
C THR A 4 5.76 -13.45 -9.96
N ILE A 5 4.87 -14.34 -9.53
CA ILE A 5 3.95 -14.14 -8.42
C ILE A 5 4.15 -15.26 -7.42
N TYR A 6 4.52 -14.89 -6.20
CA TYR A 6 4.45 -15.78 -5.04
C TYR A 6 3.10 -15.61 -4.35
N TYR A 7 2.57 -16.65 -3.77
CA TYR A 7 1.36 -16.58 -2.95
C TYR A 7 1.45 -17.57 -1.79
N GLU A 8 0.95 -17.18 -0.64
CA GLU A 8 0.86 -18.10 0.49
C GLU A 8 -0.19 -19.17 0.22
N GLU A 9 0.16 -20.44 0.43
CA GLU A 9 -0.73 -21.58 0.15
C GLU A 9 -2.04 -21.49 0.92
N GLY A 10 -2.00 -21.02 2.19
CA GLY A 10 -3.17 -20.86 3.03
C GLY A 10 -4.23 -19.86 2.52
N ILE A 11 -3.89 -19.02 1.55
CA ILE A 11 -4.83 -18.06 0.93
C ILE A 11 -5.08 -18.32 -0.55
N LYS A 12 -4.67 -19.45 -1.09
CA LYS A 12 -4.77 -19.79 -2.51
C LYS A 12 -6.17 -19.58 -3.08
N HIS A 13 -7.20 -19.94 -2.32
CA HIS A 13 -8.60 -19.83 -2.71
C HIS A 13 -9.25 -18.50 -2.29
N HIS A 14 -8.48 -17.55 -1.78
CA HIS A 14 -9.00 -16.22 -1.51
C HIS A 14 -9.36 -15.51 -2.82
N HIS A 15 -10.55 -14.95 -2.93
CA HIS A 15 -11.09 -14.37 -4.17
C HIS A 15 -10.15 -13.32 -4.82
N ARG A 16 -9.47 -12.48 -4.01
CA ARG A 16 -8.48 -11.50 -4.52
C ARG A 16 -7.24 -12.17 -5.07
N VAL A 17 -6.78 -13.27 -4.46
CA VAL A 17 -5.64 -14.06 -4.96
C VAL A 17 -6.01 -14.66 -6.31
N GLU A 18 -7.13 -15.35 -6.41
CA GLU A 18 -7.58 -15.96 -7.66
C GLU A 18 -7.75 -14.93 -8.79
N LYS A 19 -8.35 -13.77 -8.48
CA LYS A 19 -8.50 -12.65 -9.43
C LYS A 19 -7.15 -12.16 -9.95
N ILE A 20 -6.17 -11.98 -9.07
CA ILE A 20 -4.84 -11.50 -9.46
C ILE A 20 -4.09 -12.56 -10.26
N LEU A 21 -4.09 -13.81 -9.81
CA LEU A 21 -3.44 -14.92 -10.53
C LEU A 21 -4.03 -15.11 -11.94
N LYS A 22 -5.33 -14.90 -12.10
CA LYS A 22 -6.02 -14.95 -13.39
C LYS A 22 -5.61 -13.78 -14.29
N ARG A 23 -5.49 -12.57 -13.75
CA ARG A 23 -5.05 -11.37 -14.48
C ARG A 23 -3.63 -11.52 -15.06
N PHE A 24 -2.74 -12.20 -14.33
CA PHE A 24 -1.37 -12.47 -14.74
C PHE A 24 -1.20 -13.92 -15.21
N SER A 25 -1.94 -14.32 -16.23
CA SER A 25 -1.95 -15.71 -16.75
C SER A 25 -0.55 -16.21 -17.13
N ASN A 26 0.28 -15.34 -17.70
CA ASN A 26 1.63 -15.66 -18.20
C ASN A 26 2.72 -15.57 -17.12
N ALA A 27 2.42 -15.06 -15.92
CA ALA A 27 3.40 -15.00 -14.84
C ALA A 27 3.66 -16.39 -14.25
N ARG A 28 4.90 -16.66 -13.87
CA ARG A 28 5.26 -17.83 -13.07
C ARG A 28 4.61 -17.71 -11.69
N LYS A 29 3.83 -18.70 -11.29
CA LYS A 29 3.11 -18.75 -10.01
C LYS A 29 3.77 -19.75 -9.10
N ILE A 30 4.17 -19.31 -7.91
CA ILE A 30 4.92 -20.12 -6.95
C ILE A 30 4.23 -20.03 -5.58
N SER A 31 3.84 -21.19 -5.06
CA SER A 31 3.30 -21.30 -3.71
C SER A 31 4.44 -21.25 -2.67
N VAL A 32 4.18 -20.61 -1.53
CA VAL A 32 5.06 -20.56 -0.36
C VAL A 32 4.21 -20.72 0.90
N ASP A 33 4.79 -21.19 1.99
CA ASP A 33 4.06 -21.31 3.25
C ASP A 33 3.84 -19.92 3.87
N ARG A 34 4.87 -19.07 3.86
CA ARG A 34 4.84 -17.70 4.37
C ARG A 34 5.58 -16.75 3.46
N TYR A 35 5.07 -15.53 3.29
CA TYR A 35 5.70 -14.52 2.45
C TYR A 35 7.14 -14.18 2.89
N GLY A 36 7.46 -14.31 4.18
CA GLY A 36 8.81 -14.11 4.72
C GLY A 36 9.86 -15.08 4.19
N GLU A 37 9.48 -16.19 3.55
CA GLU A 37 10.43 -17.11 2.91
C GLU A 37 11.10 -16.49 1.68
N VAL A 38 10.44 -15.54 1.04
CA VAL A 38 10.92 -14.88 -0.19
C VAL A 38 11.10 -13.39 -0.04
N PHE A 39 10.50 -12.78 1.01
CA PHE A 39 10.58 -11.35 1.27
C PHE A 39 11.55 -11.06 2.44
N ASN A 40 12.35 -10.01 2.29
CA ASN A 40 13.23 -9.45 3.32
C ASN A 40 14.24 -10.45 3.92
N ARG A 41 14.65 -11.47 3.15
CA ARG A 41 15.71 -12.42 3.56
C ARG A 41 17.09 -11.75 3.54
N ARG A 42 18.01 -12.27 4.33
CA ARG A 42 19.42 -11.87 4.31
C ARG A 42 20.03 -12.16 2.94
N ASN A 43 21.04 -11.38 2.56
CA ASN A 43 21.83 -11.55 1.32
C ASN A 43 21.02 -11.40 0.00
N GLN A 44 19.88 -10.70 0.03
CA GLN A 44 19.18 -10.33 -1.19
C GLN A 44 19.85 -9.09 -1.82
N ASN A 45 19.90 -9.05 -3.15
CA ASN A 45 20.34 -7.87 -3.87
C ASN A 45 19.13 -7.04 -4.29
N PHE A 46 18.82 -6.01 -3.50
CA PHE A 46 17.70 -5.12 -3.73
C PHE A 46 17.73 -4.51 -5.15
N ARG A 47 18.89 -4.04 -5.61
CA ARG A 47 19.00 -3.35 -6.91
C ARG A 47 18.75 -4.30 -8.09
N LEU A 48 19.24 -5.52 -8.04
CA LEU A 48 18.94 -6.53 -9.05
C LEU A 48 17.45 -6.92 -9.05
N GLN A 49 16.86 -7.11 -7.88
CA GLN A 49 15.44 -7.40 -7.76
C GLN A 49 14.57 -6.23 -8.27
N LYS A 50 15.00 -4.97 -8.08
CA LYS A 50 14.27 -3.79 -8.55
C LYS A 50 14.15 -3.72 -10.07
N LEU A 51 15.01 -4.41 -10.82
CA LEU A 51 14.91 -4.54 -12.27
C LEU A 51 13.69 -5.40 -12.69
N LYS A 52 13.44 -6.49 -11.93
CA LYS A 52 12.33 -7.44 -12.18
C LYS A 52 11.71 -7.88 -10.85
N PRO A 53 11.01 -6.99 -10.14
CA PRO A 53 10.41 -7.34 -8.85
C PRO A 53 9.27 -8.34 -9.04
N ALA A 54 9.16 -9.29 -8.12
CA ALA A 54 8.02 -10.18 -8.03
C ALA A 54 6.88 -9.53 -7.22
N LEU A 55 5.65 -9.99 -7.45
CA LEU A 55 4.51 -9.72 -6.59
C LEU A 55 4.34 -10.90 -5.63
N ILE A 56 4.15 -10.61 -4.36
CA ILE A 56 3.90 -11.59 -3.30
C ILE A 56 2.52 -11.33 -2.73
N LEU A 57 1.63 -12.30 -2.86
CA LEU A 57 0.28 -12.26 -2.28
C LEU A 57 0.31 -12.93 -0.92
N ALA A 58 -0.05 -12.20 0.13
CA ALA A 58 0.11 -12.62 1.51
C ALA A 58 -1.10 -12.27 2.37
N LYS A 59 -1.19 -12.89 3.52
CA LYS A 59 -2.10 -12.51 4.61
C LYS A 59 -1.31 -11.74 5.67
N LYS A 60 -1.78 -10.54 6.02
CA LYS A 60 -1.27 -9.81 7.18
C LYS A 60 -1.86 -10.41 8.45
N HIS A 61 -1.04 -10.56 9.48
CA HIS A 61 -1.46 -11.18 10.74
C HIS A 61 -1.53 -10.18 11.90
N GLU A 62 -0.73 -9.11 11.83
CA GLU A 62 -0.61 -8.10 12.89
C GLU A 62 -0.19 -6.75 12.30
N GLY A 63 -0.24 -5.68 13.10
CA GLY A 63 0.20 -4.36 12.68
C GLY A 63 -0.66 -3.79 11.54
N PHE A 64 -1.96 -4.03 11.57
CA PHE A 64 -2.89 -3.49 10.55
C PHE A 64 -2.97 -1.97 10.63
N VAL A 65 -3.04 -1.43 11.84
CA VAL A 65 -3.07 0.00 12.14
C VAL A 65 -2.00 0.27 13.22
N LEU A 66 -1.12 1.23 12.95
CA LEU A 66 -0.03 1.58 13.85
C LEU A 66 -0.04 3.08 14.13
N PRO A 67 0.37 3.52 15.33
CA PRO A 67 0.50 4.94 15.62
C PRO A 67 1.63 5.55 14.77
N VAL A 68 1.41 6.77 14.29
CA VAL A 68 2.45 7.54 13.60
C VAL A 68 3.50 7.96 14.63
N PRO A 69 4.81 7.85 14.31
CA PRO A 69 5.86 8.33 15.20
C PRO A 69 5.68 9.81 15.56
N PRO A 70 6.05 10.23 16.78
CA PRO A 70 5.93 11.63 17.21
C PRO A 70 6.60 12.58 16.20
N GLY A 71 5.91 13.67 15.87
CA GLY A 71 6.40 14.70 14.93
C GLY A 71 6.09 14.45 13.44
N PHE A 72 5.50 13.31 13.08
CA PHE A 72 5.15 12.99 11.70
C PHE A 72 3.64 13.04 11.38
N GLY A 73 2.82 13.41 12.35
CA GLY A 73 1.36 13.59 12.15
C GLY A 73 1.00 14.92 11.50
N ILE A 74 -0.25 15.04 11.03
CA ILE A 74 -0.82 16.29 10.50
C ILE A 74 -1.92 16.74 11.46
N GLY A 75 -1.70 17.84 12.19
CA GLY A 75 -2.68 18.34 13.16
C GLY A 75 -3.09 17.28 14.18
N GLY A 76 -3.84 17.61 15.21
CA GLY A 76 -4.39 16.64 16.17
C GLY A 76 -3.37 15.73 16.87
N THR A 77 -3.84 14.94 17.82
CA THR A 77 -3.00 14.01 18.60
C THR A 77 -3.09 12.56 18.14
N ASN A 78 -4.20 12.19 17.49
CA ASN A 78 -4.51 10.80 17.16
C ASN A 78 -4.22 10.52 15.67
N ASN A 79 -2.95 10.22 15.39
CA ASN A 79 -2.46 9.94 14.04
C ASN A 79 -2.04 8.48 13.92
N PHE A 80 -2.61 7.78 12.94
CA PHE A 80 -2.34 6.37 12.68
C PHE A 80 -1.99 6.15 11.21
N TYR A 81 -1.29 5.09 10.91
CA TYR A 81 -1.05 4.67 9.53
C TYR A 81 -1.37 3.19 9.33
N PHE A 82 -1.63 2.83 8.10
CA PHE A 82 -1.78 1.47 7.66
C PHE A 82 -1.16 1.27 6.28
N SER A 83 -0.63 0.06 6.05
CA SER A 83 0.00 -0.28 4.79
C SER A 83 -0.50 -1.64 4.31
N HIS A 84 -1.28 -1.61 3.24
CA HIS A 84 -1.80 -2.81 2.59
C HIS A 84 -0.77 -3.49 1.69
N MET A 85 0.35 -2.81 1.44
CA MET A 85 1.48 -3.32 0.68
C MET A 85 2.80 -2.96 1.36
N TYR A 86 3.84 -3.73 1.04
CA TYR A 86 5.23 -3.37 1.29
C TYR A 86 5.95 -3.14 -0.03
N ASN A 87 6.85 -2.16 -0.03
CA ASN A 87 7.56 -1.60 -1.17
C ASN A 87 6.67 -0.89 -2.18
N CYS A 88 7.31 0.01 -2.93
CA CYS A 88 6.69 0.85 -3.94
C CYS A 88 7.23 0.51 -5.33
N MET A 89 6.38 0.62 -6.36
CA MET A 89 6.81 0.42 -7.73
C MET A 89 7.70 1.55 -8.27
N TYR A 90 7.57 2.74 -7.69
CA TYR A 90 8.43 3.88 -8.01
C TYR A 90 9.83 3.70 -7.42
N ASP A 91 10.82 4.32 -8.05
CA ASP A 91 12.23 4.19 -7.66
C ASP A 91 12.81 5.57 -7.32
N CYS A 92 12.14 6.29 -6.41
CA CYS A 92 12.57 7.60 -5.96
C CYS A 92 13.84 7.47 -5.12
N ARG A 93 14.95 8.08 -5.55
CA ARG A 93 16.27 7.90 -4.95
C ARG A 93 16.39 8.35 -3.50
N TYR A 94 15.57 9.31 -3.08
CA TYR A 94 15.54 9.84 -1.72
C TYR A 94 14.60 9.08 -0.77
N CYS A 95 13.82 8.14 -1.31
CA CYS A 95 12.80 7.45 -0.53
C CYS A 95 13.43 6.42 0.42
N PHE A 96 13.03 6.45 1.69
CA PHE A 96 13.52 5.50 2.69
C PHE A 96 13.19 4.03 2.37
N LEU A 97 12.15 3.77 1.57
CA LEU A 97 11.80 2.43 1.09
C LEU A 97 12.90 1.80 0.23
N GLN A 98 13.86 2.58 -0.28
CA GLN A 98 15.00 2.04 -1.04
C GLN A 98 15.99 1.25 -0.16
N GLY A 99 15.84 1.28 1.15
CA GLY A 99 16.71 0.59 2.10
C GLY A 99 15.99 0.00 3.31
N MET A 100 14.68 0.18 3.43
CA MET A 100 13.90 -0.31 4.56
C MET A 100 13.84 -1.84 4.58
N TYR A 101 13.71 -2.46 3.43
CA TYR A 101 13.71 -3.91 3.25
C TYR A 101 14.88 -4.36 2.40
N SER A 102 15.42 -5.55 2.70
CA SER A 102 16.45 -6.20 1.86
C SER A 102 15.91 -6.66 0.51
N SER A 103 14.61 -6.77 0.36
CA SER A 103 13.90 -7.20 -0.86
C SER A 103 13.25 -6.03 -1.58
N ALA A 104 13.33 -6.02 -2.91
CA ALA A 104 12.59 -5.07 -3.75
C ALA A 104 11.25 -5.63 -4.26
N ASN A 105 10.88 -6.85 -3.90
CA ASN A 105 9.60 -7.45 -4.25
C ASN A 105 8.46 -6.69 -3.58
N TYR A 106 7.29 -6.70 -4.21
CA TYR A 106 6.07 -6.09 -3.65
C TYR A 106 5.31 -7.14 -2.86
N VAL A 107 4.94 -6.85 -1.62
CA VAL A 107 4.02 -7.68 -0.84
C VAL A 107 2.66 -7.01 -0.84
N LEU A 108 1.63 -7.72 -1.31
CA LEU A 108 0.24 -7.28 -1.23
C LEU A 108 -0.49 -8.15 -0.21
N PHE A 109 -1.01 -7.53 0.82
CA PHE A 109 -1.86 -8.19 1.80
C PHE A 109 -3.31 -8.20 1.32
N VAL A 110 -3.91 -9.38 1.17
CA VAL A 110 -5.23 -9.53 0.53
C VAL A 110 -6.41 -9.53 1.50
N ASN A 111 -6.17 -9.61 2.79
CA ASN A 111 -7.19 -9.66 3.84
C ASN A 111 -7.64 -8.27 4.28
N TYR A 112 -8.31 -7.54 3.39
CA TYR A 112 -8.74 -6.14 3.57
C TYR A 112 -9.73 -5.98 4.72
N GLU A 113 -10.55 -6.97 4.97
CA GLU A 113 -11.56 -7.01 6.02
C GLU A 113 -10.92 -6.94 7.43
N ASP A 114 -9.71 -7.48 7.58
CA ASP A 114 -8.97 -7.38 8.83
C ASP A 114 -8.45 -5.95 9.08
N PHE A 115 -8.08 -5.22 8.00
CA PHE A 115 -7.77 -3.79 8.08
C PHE A 115 -8.99 -2.97 8.47
N GLU A 116 -10.15 -3.20 7.84
CA GLU A 116 -11.41 -2.52 8.19
C GLU A 116 -11.73 -2.67 9.67
N LYS A 117 -11.69 -3.91 10.16
CA LYS A 117 -11.97 -4.23 11.56
C LYS A 117 -11.04 -3.48 12.52
N GLU A 118 -9.73 -3.43 12.22
CA GLU A 118 -8.77 -2.75 13.10
C GLU A 118 -8.90 -1.23 13.04
N ILE A 119 -9.20 -0.66 11.86
CA ILE A 119 -9.52 0.77 11.72
C ILE A 119 -10.77 1.11 12.51
N GLU A 120 -11.85 0.33 12.39
CA GLU A 120 -13.07 0.54 13.19
C GLU A 120 -12.82 0.43 14.70
N THR A 121 -12.00 -0.54 15.11
CA THR A 121 -11.60 -0.72 16.51
C THR A 121 -10.83 0.50 17.03
N THR A 122 -9.92 1.02 16.20
CA THR A 122 -9.15 2.22 16.53
C THR A 122 -10.06 3.44 16.65
N ILE A 123 -10.99 3.65 15.70
CA ILE A 123 -11.97 4.75 15.75
C ILE A 123 -12.80 4.70 17.03
N LYS A 124 -13.30 3.52 17.38
CA LYS A 124 -14.12 3.33 18.61
C LYS A 124 -13.33 3.60 19.89
N ARG A 125 -12.02 3.32 19.90
CA ARG A 125 -11.15 3.59 21.08
C ARG A 125 -10.96 5.08 21.33
N TYR A 126 -10.95 5.90 20.30
CA TYR A 126 -10.72 7.35 20.37
C TYR A 126 -12.02 8.14 20.08
N THR A 127 -13.15 7.64 20.54
CA THR A 127 -14.47 8.29 20.34
C THR A 127 -14.47 9.69 20.86
N GLY A 128 -14.88 10.65 20.04
CA GLY A 128 -14.97 12.08 20.37
C GLY A 128 -13.75 12.90 19.92
N ASP A 129 -12.63 12.27 19.60
CA ASP A 129 -11.44 12.94 19.10
C ASP A 129 -11.37 12.92 17.56
N ALA A 130 -10.70 13.91 16.99
CA ALA A 130 -10.34 13.87 15.58
C ALA A 130 -9.20 12.85 15.35
N ILE A 131 -9.39 11.95 14.39
CA ILE A 131 -8.43 10.89 14.07
C ILE A 131 -7.99 11.05 12.63
N THR A 132 -6.68 10.98 12.39
CA THR A 132 -6.11 10.96 11.03
C THR A 132 -5.50 9.60 10.74
N PHE A 133 -5.88 9.02 9.61
CA PHE A 133 -5.29 7.80 9.07
C PHE A 133 -4.50 8.11 7.80
N PHE A 134 -3.27 7.63 7.75
CA PHE A 134 -2.39 7.72 6.59
C PHE A 134 -2.32 6.37 5.88
N SER A 135 -2.74 6.31 4.64
CA SER A 135 -2.59 5.12 3.82
C SER A 135 -1.22 5.10 3.13
N GLY A 136 -0.63 3.92 3.02
CA GLY A 136 0.55 3.71 2.18
C GLY A 136 1.85 4.22 2.80
N TYR A 137 2.04 4.07 4.10
CA TYR A 137 3.32 4.41 4.74
C TYR A 137 4.49 3.59 4.17
N ASP A 138 4.28 2.28 3.95
CA ASP A 138 5.29 1.36 3.40
C ASP A 138 5.15 1.15 1.88
N CYS A 139 4.32 1.95 1.20
CA CYS A 139 4.07 1.88 -0.24
C CYS A 139 3.52 3.23 -0.75
N ASP A 140 3.17 3.30 -2.01
CA ASP A 140 2.34 4.38 -2.55
C ASP A 140 0.87 3.98 -2.48
N SER A 141 0.00 4.87 -2.02
CA SER A 141 -1.42 4.56 -1.80
C SER A 141 -2.18 4.15 -3.06
N LEU A 142 -1.81 4.68 -4.23
CA LEU A 142 -2.56 4.52 -5.48
C LEU A 142 -1.78 3.88 -6.63
N ALA A 143 -0.45 3.69 -6.50
CA ALA A 143 0.38 3.23 -7.61
C ALA A 143 -0.06 1.89 -8.22
N LEU A 144 -0.62 0.99 -7.43
CA LEU A 144 -1.16 -0.30 -7.86
C LEU A 144 -2.68 -0.42 -7.62
N GLU A 145 -3.39 0.67 -7.41
CA GLU A 145 -4.83 0.63 -7.08
C GLU A 145 -5.67 -0.07 -8.15
N SER A 146 -5.34 0.09 -9.42
CA SER A 146 -6.02 -0.64 -10.52
C SER A 146 -5.87 -2.17 -10.41
N LEU A 147 -4.88 -2.65 -9.67
CA LEU A 147 -4.66 -4.07 -9.37
C LEU A 147 -5.27 -4.45 -8.04
N THR A 148 -5.04 -3.64 -7.01
CA THR A 148 -5.40 -3.97 -5.63
C THR A 148 -6.85 -3.70 -5.32
N GLY A 149 -7.41 -2.58 -5.79
CA GLY A 149 -8.74 -2.10 -5.43
C GLY A 149 -8.88 -1.83 -3.92
N PHE A 150 -7.76 -1.64 -3.20
CA PHE A 150 -7.76 -1.50 -1.76
C PHE A 150 -8.41 -0.20 -1.31
N VAL A 151 -8.02 0.93 -1.94
CA VAL A 151 -8.57 2.24 -1.60
C VAL A 151 -10.07 2.28 -1.89
N ALA A 152 -10.49 1.80 -3.07
CA ALA A 152 -11.91 1.71 -3.42
C ALA A 152 -12.71 0.85 -2.42
N HIS A 153 -12.09 -0.20 -1.86
CA HIS A 153 -12.69 -1.04 -0.82
C HIS A 153 -12.80 -0.29 0.52
N MET A 154 -11.80 0.53 0.88
CA MET A 154 -11.75 1.22 2.17
C MET A 154 -12.60 2.50 2.24
N LEU A 155 -12.78 3.22 1.13
CA LEU A 155 -13.51 4.50 1.13
C LEU A 155 -14.93 4.43 1.72
N PRO A 156 -15.74 3.37 1.51
CA PRO A 156 -17.05 3.22 2.16
C PRO A 156 -16.99 3.18 3.69
N LEU A 157 -15.90 2.64 4.26
CA LEU A 157 -15.67 2.65 5.71
C LEU A 157 -15.54 4.09 6.23
N PHE A 158 -14.68 4.90 5.63
CA PHE A 158 -14.46 6.29 6.05
C PHE A 158 -15.70 7.17 5.89
N ARG A 159 -16.60 6.85 4.95
CA ARG A 159 -17.88 7.53 4.82
C ARG A 159 -18.78 7.35 6.04
N LYS A 160 -18.69 6.23 6.75
CA LYS A 160 -19.44 5.97 7.99
C LYS A 160 -18.93 6.79 9.18
N TYR A 161 -17.67 7.29 9.10
CA TYR A 161 -16.98 7.96 10.20
C TYR A 161 -16.50 9.35 9.80
N PRO A 162 -17.38 10.35 9.67
CA PRO A 162 -17.04 11.69 9.13
C PRO A 162 -16.02 12.47 9.99
N ASN A 163 -15.86 12.12 11.27
CA ASN A 163 -14.88 12.74 12.17
C ASN A 163 -13.47 12.15 12.02
N THR A 164 -13.25 11.23 11.07
CA THR A 164 -11.93 10.69 10.74
C THR A 164 -11.45 11.29 9.43
N LEU A 165 -10.16 11.60 9.34
CA LEU A 165 -9.52 12.02 8.09
C LEU A 165 -8.73 10.85 7.50
N LEU A 166 -8.90 10.59 6.22
CA LEU A 166 -8.06 9.67 5.45
C LEU A 166 -7.13 10.47 4.54
N GLU A 167 -5.83 10.29 4.66
CA GLU A 167 -4.86 10.77 3.69
C GLU A 167 -4.38 9.64 2.77
N LEU A 168 -4.50 9.84 1.46
CA LEU A 168 -3.96 8.98 0.42
C LEU A 168 -2.74 9.66 -0.19
N ARG A 169 -1.53 9.30 0.25
CA ARG A 169 -0.29 9.88 -0.28
C ARG A 169 0.18 9.13 -1.50
N THR A 170 0.46 9.86 -2.60
CA THR A 170 0.77 9.21 -3.87
C THR A 170 1.63 10.09 -4.80
N LYS A 171 2.35 9.43 -5.72
CA LYS A 171 2.89 10.00 -6.96
C LYS A 171 2.13 9.49 -8.20
N SER A 172 1.10 8.68 -7.99
CA SER A 172 0.37 8.05 -9.09
C SER A 172 -0.59 9.01 -9.76
N ILE A 173 -0.64 8.96 -11.09
CA ILE A 173 -1.67 9.60 -11.91
C ILE A 173 -2.93 8.72 -12.09
N GLN A 174 -2.99 7.56 -11.42
CA GLN A 174 -4.13 6.64 -11.51
C GLN A 174 -5.31 7.16 -10.68
N SER A 175 -6.07 8.08 -11.25
CA SER A 175 -7.30 8.61 -10.63
C SER A 175 -8.54 7.76 -10.95
N VAL A 176 -8.49 6.91 -11.97
CA VAL A 176 -9.65 6.11 -12.44
C VAL A 176 -10.35 5.32 -11.34
N PRO A 177 -9.64 4.67 -10.39
CA PRO A 177 -10.31 3.99 -9.28
C PRO A 177 -11.11 4.92 -8.36
N LEU A 178 -10.75 6.21 -8.30
CA LEU A 178 -11.43 7.21 -7.49
C LEU A 178 -12.62 7.85 -8.22
N ASN A 179 -12.63 7.85 -9.56
CA ASN A 179 -13.68 8.49 -10.37
C ASN A 179 -15.06 7.83 -10.19
N SER A 180 -15.10 6.56 -9.80
CA SER A 180 -16.34 5.82 -9.51
C SER A 180 -16.84 6.01 -8.08
N VAL A 181 -16.07 6.68 -7.23
CA VAL A 181 -16.38 6.87 -5.82
C VAL A 181 -16.99 8.26 -5.61
N LYS A 182 -18.13 8.31 -4.92
CA LYS A 182 -18.72 9.58 -4.49
C LYS A 182 -17.72 10.35 -3.62
N THR A 183 -17.58 11.64 -3.83
CA THR A 183 -16.72 12.53 -3.04
C THR A 183 -16.88 12.29 -1.53
N LEU A 184 -15.76 12.28 -0.84
CA LEU A 184 -15.68 12.17 0.61
C LEU A 184 -15.02 13.44 1.15
N ASP A 185 -15.72 14.20 2.00
CA ASP A 185 -15.22 15.43 2.60
C ASP A 185 -14.06 15.18 3.59
N ASN A 186 -13.97 13.95 4.08
CA ASN A 186 -12.94 13.49 5.01
C ASN A 186 -11.87 12.61 4.36
N CYS A 187 -11.66 12.75 3.07
CA CYS A 187 -10.57 12.07 2.34
C CYS A 187 -9.74 13.07 1.52
N VAL A 188 -8.44 13.08 1.75
CA VAL A 188 -7.48 13.95 1.05
C VAL A 188 -6.53 13.10 0.22
N VAL A 189 -6.34 13.48 -1.05
CA VAL A 189 -5.28 12.92 -1.89
C VAL A 189 -4.08 13.85 -1.83
N ALA A 190 -3.01 13.40 -1.19
CA ALA A 190 -1.78 14.17 -1.01
C ALA A 190 -0.74 13.77 -2.09
N TYR A 191 -0.56 14.62 -3.09
CA TYR A 191 0.44 14.38 -4.13
C TYR A 191 1.85 14.78 -3.66
N SER A 192 2.78 13.83 -3.78
CA SER A 192 4.20 14.07 -3.52
C SER A 192 4.87 14.61 -4.78
N LEU A 193 4.89 15.92 -4.95
CA LEU A 193 5.40 16.61 -6.14
C LEU A 193 6.82 17.12 -5.93
N MET A 194 7.57 17.21 -7.03
CA MET A 194 8.88 17.85 -7.13
C MET A 194 8.95 18.73 -8.39
N PRO A 195 9.80 19.76 -8.42
CA PRO A 195 10.12 20.46 -9.66
C PRO A 195 10.60 19.49 -10.74
N GLU A 196 10.18 19.68 -11.98
CA GLU A 196 10.41 18.75 -13.09
C GLU A 196 11.89 18.46 -13.31
N GLU A 197 12.75 19.49 -13.22
CA GLU A 197 14.19 19.36 -13.42
C GLU A 197 14.84 18.41 -12.39
N ILE A 198 14.28 18.35 -11.19
CA ILE A 198 14.75 17.47 -10.13
C ILE A 198 14.09 16.09 -10.28
N SER A 199 12.79 16.06 -10.53
CA SER A 199 12.01 14.81 -10.65
C SER A 199 12.58 13.90 -11.73
N THR A 200 12.94 14.41 -12.89
CA THR A 200 13.56 13.65 -13.99
C THR A 200 14.85 12.93 -13.58
N GLN A 201 15.57 13.45 -12.60
CA GLN A 201 16.86 12.90 -12.15
C GLN A 201 16.71 11.90 -11.01
N ILE A 202 15.73 12.08 -10.12
CA ILE A 202 15.65 11.31 -8.86
C ILE A 202 14.35 10.54 -8.65
N ASP A 203 13.27 10.87 -9.38
CA ASP A 203 11.97 10.16 -9.31
C ASP A 203 11.83 9.13 -10.43
N THR A 204 12.82 8.25 -10.55
CA THR A 204 12.81 7.22 -11.59
C THR A 204 11.59 6.29 -11.45
N LYS A 205 10.95 5.97 -12.57
CA LYS A 205 9.70 5.18 -12.66
C LYS A 205 8.44 5.85 -12.07
N ALA A 206 8.54 7.05 -11.52
CA ALA A 206 7.34 7.83 -11.21
C ALA A 206 6.82 8.52 -12.48
N PRO A 207 5.50 8.76 -12.57
CA PRO A 207 4.96 9.55 -13.71
C PRO A 207 5.51 10.98 -13.64
N SER A 208 5.75 11.55 -14.82
CA SER A 208 5.92 13.01 -14.96
C SER A 208 4.56 13.68 -14.79
N ILE A 209 4.56 14.87 -14.25
CA ILE A 209 3.36 15.70 -14.03
C ILE A 209 3.33 16.76 -15.10
#